data_969aa40e40af264f85171afb1e0111e6
#
_entry.id   969aa40e40af264f85171afb1e0111e6
#
_cell.length_a   1.000
_cell.length_b   1.000
_cell.length_c   1.000
_cell.angle_alpha   90.00
_cell.angle_beta   90.00
_cell.angle_gamma   90.00
#
_symmetry.space_group_name_H-M   'P 1'
#
loop_
_entity.id
_entity.type
_entity.pdbx_description
1 polymer ?
#
loop_
_entity_poly.entity_id
_entity_poly.type
_entity_poly.pdbx_seq_one_letter_code
_entity_poly.pdbx_strand_id
1 'polypeptide(L)'
;MILFFFCGMLFAGSIAIHGLMDGYNPILKTSNKRYDAQIVKRSNAYSIYRFGPYFTSSSTRTADSNGNKYPNDYVRVMQTKTTKTGTYAKLRYFNQNIGWMNVKGLKPVSFSQIAAATMKQYDVSGSAILASAGSKHTVTVNNGFANAAKKTANSSDGTVLYPLASLQKAMTGAIIQQLISSGNLSAGTKLSRYYPQVKGSSNITIQQMLSMSSGLDNNDTTPAKVMTENQAYTSMLKRLESTGKMTYDYSDVNYVLLAGIIAKATKQSYVSNLKTRIINKLGMKNTKVVDSNNIDTSSIALSYSRKATTDYTSPQSVSLPRLSAIPGAGNMLTTPSDYYKFILGLQNGSVLTAKQYQQLLSYGTVYSGGMYVTQNGVKYNNGSFGGQGYHSGYFATTGNYHMAIVLENQDPLGLTPKDFVKKMYQVATYY
;
A
#
# COMPACT_ATOMS: atom_id res chain seq x y z
N MET A 1 9.09 -61.80 -55.11
CA MET A 1 10.21 -61.41 -54.23
C MET A 1 10.80 -60.10 -54.76
N ILE A 2 10.32 -58.97 -54.37
CA ILE A 2 10.87 -57.61 -54.48
C ILE A 2 9.77 -56.69 -53.99
N LEU A 3 9.70 -56.46 -52.68
CA LEU A 3 8.90 -55.37 -52.07
C LEU A 3 9.36 -55.18 -50.66
N PHE A 4 10.55 -54.65 -50.46
CA PHE A 4 11.02 -54.16 -49.15
C PHE A 4 12.29 -53.31 -49.28
N PHE A 5 12.25 -52.22 -50.03
CA PHE A 5 13.35 -51.24 -49.99
C PHE A 5 12.92 -49.78 -50.33
N PHE A 6 11.76 -49.34 -49.85
CA PHE A 6 11.40 -47.92 -50.10
C PHE A 6 10.86 -47.18 -48.89
N CYS A 7 10.93 -47.77 -47.70
CA CYS A 7 10.38 -47.08 -46.52
C CYS A 7 11.43 -46.46 -45.59
N GLY A 8 12.70 -46.69 -45.84
CA GLY A 8 13.78 -46.22 -44.96
C GLY A 8 14.41 -44.86 -45.33
N MET A 9 14.21 -44.35 -46.54
CA MET A 9 14.82 -43.08 -46.98
C MET A 9 13.93 -41.85 -46.85
N LEU A 10 12.63 -42.02 -46.65
CA LEU A 10 11.70 -40.89 -46.51
C LEU A 10 11.70 -40.27 -45.11
N PHE A 11 12.13 -41.02 -44.08
CA PHE A 11 12.20 -40.47 -42.71
C PHE A 11 13.49 -39.71 -42.41
N ALA A 12 14.58 -40.01 -43.07
CA ALA A 12 15.83 -39.28 -42.92
C ALA A 12 15.83 -37.94 -43.68
N GLY A 13 15.07 -37.87 -44.80
CA GLY A 13 14.95 -36.64 -45.59
C GLY A 13 14.12 -35.53 -44.95
N SER A 14 13.10 -35.87 -44.18
CA SER A 14 12.26 -34.85 -43.53
C SER A 14 12.93 -34.18 -42.33
N ILE A 15 13.83 -34.85 -41.64
CA ILE A 15 14.60 -34.27 -40.54
C ILE A 15 15.69 -33.32 -41.06
N ALA A 16 16.30 -33.65 -42.21
CA ALA A 16 17.31 -32.80 -42.83
C ALA A 16 16.74 -31.51 -43.47
N ILE A 17 15.53 -31.60 -44.01
CA ILE A 17 14.88 -30.42 -44.64
C ILE A 17 14.46 -29.37 -43.62
N HIS A 18 14.07 -29.75 -42.39
CA HIS A 18 13.76 -28.79 -41.33
C HIS A 18 15.00 -28.05 -40.77
N GLY A 19 16.18 -28.63 -40.92
CA GLY A 19 17.45 -27.99 -40.52
C GLY A 19 18.01 -27.01 -41.52
N LEU A 20 17.49 -26.96 -42.74
CA LEU A 20 17.93 -26.09 -43.84
C LEU A 20 17.00 -24.90 -44.09
N MET A 21 15.89 -24.76 -43.36
CA MET A 21 15.05 -23.57 -43.44
C MET A 21 15.82 -22.38 -42.87
N ASP A 22 16.16 -21.45 -43.71
CA ASP A 22 16.81 -20.21 -43.36
C ASP A 22 16.00 -19.50 -42.26
N GLY A 23 16.58 -19.40 -41.07
CA GLY A 23 15.99 -18.72 -39.93
C GLY A 23 15.29 -19.59 -38.88
N TYR A 24 15.24 -20.92 -39.01
CA TYR A 24 14.72 -21.76 -37.94
C TYR A 24 15.70 -21.85 -36.76
N ASN A 25 15.21 -21.59 -35.57
CA ASN A 25 16.00 -21.54 -34.35
C ASN A 25 15.41 -22.47 -33.28
N PRO A 26 15.69 -23.80 -33.36
CA PRO A 26 15.04 -24.80 -32.53
C PRO A 26 15.33 -24.56 -31.03
N ILE A 27 14.33 -24.83 -30.20
CA ILE A 27 14.46 -24.77 -28.76
C ILE A 27 15.25 -25.97 -28.27
N LEU A 28 16.41 -25.72 -27.65
CA LEU A 28 17.29 -26.72 -27.06
C LEU A 28 16.96 -26.98 -25.58
N LYS A 29 16.51 -25.92 -24.86
CA LYS A 29 16.20 -26.02 -23.44
C LYS A 29 15.11 -25.05 -23.08
N THR A 30 14.20 -25.44 -22.18
CA THR A 30 13.18 -24.60 -21.58
C THR A 30 13.36 -24.57 -20.07
N SER A 31 13.24 -23.37 -19.45
CA SER A 31 13.21 -23.21 -18.00
C SER A 31 12.00 -22.36 -17.59
N ASN A 32 11.25 -22.85 -16.61
CA ASN A 32 10.08 -22.16 -16.04
C ASN A 32 10.45 -21.34 -14.78
N LYS A 33 11.74 -21.17 -14.49
CA LYS A 33 12.19 -20.32 -13.40
C LYS A 33 11.78 -18.87 -13.66
N ARG A 34 10.99 -18.32 -12.76
CA ARG A 34 10.52 -16.93 -12.82
C ARG A 34 11.46 -16.03 -12.02
N TYR A 35 11.70 -14.82 -12.51
CA TYR A 35 12.48 -13.80 -11.83
C TYR A 35 12.14 -12.42 -12.39
N ASP A 36 12.50 -11.36 -11.66
CA ASP A 36 12.33 -10.00 -12.14
C ASP A 36 13.61 -9.50 -12.80
N ALA A 37 13.43 -8.66 -13.79
CA ALA A 37 14.53 -8.05 -14.51
C ALA A 37 14.20 -6.61 -14.90
N GLN A 38 15.22 -5.78 -15.00
CA GLN A 38 15.16 -4.48 -15.63
C GLN A 38 15.54 -4.61 -17.10
N ILE A 39 14.77 -4.01 -17.99
CA ILE A 39 15.16 -3.87 -19.40
C ILE A 39 16.27 -2.83 -19.48
N VAL A 40 17.46 -3.25 -19.91
CA VAL A 40 18.62 -2.35 -20.01
C VAL A 40 18.66 -1.64 -21.35
N LYS A 41 19.05 -0.36 -21.34
CA LYS A 41 19.12 0.47 -22.53
C LYS A 41 20.43 0.18 -23.28
N ARG A 42 20.51 -0.88 -24.11
CA ARG A 42 21.58 -1.03 -25.12
C ARG A 42 21.44 -2.29 -25.98
N SER A 43 21.77 -2.15 -27.28
CA SER A 43 22.13 -3.18 -28.26
C SER A 43 20.99 -3.96 -28.94
N ASN A 44 21.35 -4.72 -29.95
CA ASN A 44 20.50 -5.64 -30.75
C ASN A 44 19.74 -6.69 -29.95
N ALA A 45 20.00 -6.78 -28.62
CA ALA A 45 19.28 -7.67 -27.69
C ALA A 45 17.88 -7.16 -27.28
N TYR A 46 17.50 -5.96 -27.74
CA TYR A 46 16.22 -5.33 -27.34
C TYR A 46 14.99 -5.74 -28.12
N SER A 47 15.14 -6.44 -29.22
CA SER A 47 13.98 -6.90 -29.99
C SER A 47 13.06 -7.79 -29.16
N ILE A 48 11.77 -7.48 -29.20
CA ILE A 48 10.72 -8.24 -28.53
C ILE A 48 9.86 -8.92 -29.60
N TYR A 49 9.80 -10.24 -29.56
CA TYR A 49 9.11 -11.09 -30.52
C TYR A 49 7.86 -11.69 -29.89
N ARG A 50 6.71 -11.55 -30.52
CA ARG A 50 5.43 -12.05 -30.00
C ARG A 50 5.46 -13.56 -29.75
N PHE A 51 5.97 -14.32 -30.72
CA PHE A 51 6.01 -15.79 -30.68
C PHE A 51 7.41 -16.36 -30.43
N GLY A 52 8.41 -15.49 -30.37
CA GLY A 52 9.83 -15.83 -30.24
C GLY A 52 10.60 -15.69 -31.55
N PRO A 53 11.96 -15.62 -31.49
CA PRO A 53 12.78 -15.45 -32.65
C PRO A 53 12.93 -16.78 -33.38
N TYR A 54 12.10 -17.07 -34.37
CA TYR A 54 12.15 -18.24 -35.24
C TYR A 54 12.00 -19.62 -34.57
N PHE A 55 11.25 -19.70 -33.46
CA PHE A 55 11.14 -20.96 -32.75
C PHE A 55 10.51 -22.08 -33.60
N THR A 56 9.53 -21.73 -34.43
CA THR A 56 8.73 -22.71 -35.17
C THR A 56 8.61 -22.41 -36.67
N SER A 57 8.85 -21.16 -37.10
CA SER A 57 8.73 -20.77 -38.51
C SER A 57 9.45 -19.47 -38.81
N SER A 58 9.71 -19.18 -40.08
CA SER A 58 10.30 -17.93 -40.56
C SER A 58 9.38 -16.72 -40.40
N SER A 59 8.07 -16.94 -40.25
CA SER A 59 7.07 -15.86 -40.07
C SER A 59 7.21 -15.10 -38.76
N THR A 60 7.97 -15.64 -37.80
CA THR A 60 8.22 -14.99 -36.51
C THR A 60 9.50 -14.15 -36.49
N ARG A 61 10.07 -13.83 -37.64
CA ARG A 61 11.31 -13.04 -37.77
C ARG A 61 11.15 -11.59 -37.35
N THR A 62 10.01 -10.99 -37.64
CA THR A 62 9.78 -9.59 -37.37
C THR A 62 9.57 -9.35 -35.88
N ALA A 63 10.33 -8.45 -35.29
CA ALA A 63 10.09 -8.00 -33.93
C ALA A 63 8.81 -7.18 -33.89
N ASP A 64 7.89 -7.51 -32.97
CA ASP A 64 6.67 -6.74 -32.74
C ASP A 64 6.94 -5.42 -32.02
N SER A 65 8.08 -5.38 -31.30
CA SER A 65 8.48 -4.26 -30.45
C SER A 65 9.97 -4.38 -30.13
N ASN A 66 10.46 -3.39 -29.41
CA ASN A 66 11.79 -3.45 -28.82
C ASN A 66 11.81 -2.85 -27.42
N GLY A 67 12.90 -3.09 -26.70
CA GLY A 67 13.08 -2.61 -25.32
C GLY A 67 13.04 -1.08 -25.19
N ASN A 68 13.18 -0.32 -26.26
CA ASN A 68 13.08 1.15 -26.21
C ASN A 68 11.67 1.66 -25.89
N LYS A 69 10.64 0.82 -26.04
CA LYS A 69 9.31 1.10 -25.50
C LYS A 69 9.25 1.02 -23.97
N TYR A 70 10.23 0.37 -23.36
CA TYR A 70 10.27 0.06 -21.93
C TYR A 70 11.64 0.43 -21.34
N PRO A 71 12.13 1.64 -21.55
CA PRO A 71 13.51 2.01 -21.16
C PRO A 71 13.64 2.02 -19.64
N ASN A 72 14.51 1.17 -19.12
CA ASN A 72 14.74 0.95 -17.68
C ASN A 72 13.52 0.44 -16.90
N ASP A 73 12.46 0.02 -17.57
CA ASP A 73 11.29 -0.58 -16.94
C ASP A 73 11.59 -1.96 -16.36
N TYR A 74 10.82 -2.33 -15.36
CA TYR A 74 10.89 -3.64 -14.73
C TYR A 74 9.87 -4.59 -15.35
N VAL A 75 10.31 -5.82 -15.60
CA VAL A 75 9.51 -6.89 -16.19
C VAL A 75 9.68 -8.18 -15.39
N ARG A 76 8.67 -9.02 -15.44
CA ARG A 76 8.79 -10.38 -14.92
C ARG A 76 9.11 -11.34 -16.04
N VAL A 77 10.21 -12.08 -15.88
CA VAL A 77 10.54 -13.22 -16.71
C VAL A 77 9.68 -14.41 -16.29
N MET A 78 8.84 -14.87 -17.19
CA MET A 78 7.90 -15.98 -16.93
C MET A 78 8.48 -17.34 -17.29
N GLN A 79 9.34 -17.37 -18.31
CA GLN A 79 9.95 -18.56 -18.86
C GLN A 79 11.19 -18.15 -19.67
N THR A 80 12.18 -19.01 -19.77
CA THR A 80 13.29 -18.84 -20.72
C THR A 80 13.37 -20.03 -21.66
N LYS A 81 13.75 -19.74 -22.92
CA LYS A 81 14.04 -20.73 -23.95
C LYS A 81 15.45 -20.49 -24.50
N THR A 82 16.28 -21.53 -24.48
CA THR A 82 17.62 -21.50 -25.05
C THR A 82 17.56 -22.15 -26.42
N THR A 83 18.18 -21.51 -27.39
CA THR A 83 18.28 -21.89 -28.79
C THR A 83 19.74 -21.88 -29.22
N LYS A 84 20.05 -22.20 -30.48
CA LYS A 84 21.42 -22.09 -31.03
C LYS A 84 21.92 -20.64 -31.03
N THR A 85 21.05 -19.64 -31.18
CA THR A 85 21.43 -18.24 -31.29
C THR A 85 21.41 -17.47 -29.97
N GLY A 86 20.90 -18.06 -28.91
CA GLY A 86 20.87 -17.45 -27.58
C GLY A 86 19.72 -17.89 -26.68
N THR A 87 19.65 -17.30 -25.52
CA THR A 87 18.55 -17.53 -24.57
C THR A 87 17.58 -16.36 -24.61
N TYR A 88 16.30 -16.67 -24.71
CA TYR A 88 15.21 -15.69 -24.79
C TYR A 88 14.26 -15.87 -23.62
N ALA A 89 13.85 -14.74 -23.03
CA ALA A 89 12.93 -14.69 -21.90
C ALA A 89 11.55 -14.23 -22.38
N LYS A 90 10.50 -14.94 -21.94
CA LYS A 90 9.11 -14.50 -22.07
C LYS A 90 8.84 -13.46 -21.01
N LEU A 91 8.49 -12.24 -21.43
CA LEU A 91 8.33 -11.09 -20.56
C LEU A 91 6.87 -10.79 -20.28
N ARG A 92 6.58 -10.49 -19.04
CA ARG A 92 5.32 -9.91 -18.59
C ARG A 92 5.59 -8.51 -18.01
N TYR A 93 4.90 -7.52 -18.54
CA TYR A 93 4.91 -6.14 -18.08
C TYR A 93 3.55 -5.84 -17.46
N PHE A 94 3.52 -5.58 -16.15
CA PHE A 94 2.28 -5.62 -15.38
C PHE A 94 1.50 -6.93 -15.66
N ASN A 95 0.26 -6.84 -16.10
CA ASN A 95 -0.57 -8.01 -16.41
C ASN A 95 -0.54 -8.44 -17.88
N GLN A 96 0.32 -7.84 -18.71
CA GLN A 96 0.39 -8.10 -20.15
C GLN A 96 1.64 -8.89 -20.52
N ASN A 97 1.49 -9.96 -21.30
CA ASN A 97 2.62 -10.59 -21.94
C ASN A 97 3.05 -9.74 -23.13
N ILE A 98 4.29 -9.23 -23.09
CA ILE A 98 4.83 -8.35 -24.14
C ILE A 98 5.68 -9.09 -25.17
N GLY A 99 5.98 -10.35 -24.97
CA GLY A 99 6.71 -11.18 -25.93
C GLY A 99 8.01 -11.76 -25.39
N TRP A 100 8.92 -12.16 -26.30
CA TRP A 100 10.20 -12.79 -26.01
C TRP A 100 11.36 -11.86 -26.34
N MET A 101 12.29 -11.69 -25.43
CA MET A 101 13.47 -10.85 -25.56
C MET A 101 14.72 -11.65 -25.24
N ASN A 102 15.85 -11.38 -25.94
CA ASN A 102 17.13 -11.97 -25.57
C ASN A 102 17.51 -11.56 -24.14
N VAL A 103 17.92 -12.50 -23.31
CA VAL A 103 18.29 -12.25 -21.89
C VAL A 103 19.46 -11.27 -21.74
N LYS A 104 20.28 -11.05 -22.77
CA LYS A 104 21.33 -10.03 -22.79
C LYS A 104 20.79 -8.59 -22.67
N GLY A 105 19.53 -8.38 -23.04
CA GLY A 105 18.83 -7.10 -22.85
C GLY A 105 18.19 -6.95 -21.45
N LEU A 106 18.43 -7.87 -20.54
CA LEU A 106 17.81 -7.91 -19.21
C LEU A 106 18.88 -7.95 -18.11
N LYS A 107 18.69 -7.14 -17.10
CA LYS A 107 19.46 -7.19 -15.85
C LYS A 107 18.55 -7.78 -14.75
N PRO A 108 18.85 -8.97 -14.23
CA PRO A 108 18.12 -9.52 -13.08
C PRO A 108 18.15 -8.54 -11.90
N VAL A 109 17.00 -8.37 -11.24
CA VAL A 109 16.84 -7.50 -10.07
C VAL A 109 15.96 -8.20 -9.04
N SER A 110 16.15 -7.86 -7.77
CA SER A 110 15.27 -8.34 -6.69
C SER A 110 14.09 -7.39 -6.47
N PHE A 111 13.03 -7.89 -5.85
CA PHE A 111 11.87 -7.08 -5.45
C PHE A 111 12.28 -5.88 -4.58
N SER A 112 13.20 -6.09 -3.62
CA SER A 112 13.72 -5.00 -2.79
C SER A 112 14.49 -3.96 -3.59
N GLN A 113 15.28 -4.38 -4.59
CA GLN A 113 15.99 -3.44 -5.48
C GLN A 113 15.03 -2.59 -6.30
N ILE A 114 13.93 -3.17 -6.83
CA ILE A 114 12.91 -2.42 -7.55
C ILE A 114 12.24 -1.40 -6.63
N ALA A 115 11.83 -1.82 -5.44
CA ALA A 115 11.17 -0.94 -4.47
C ALA A 115 12.10 0.21 -4.03
N ALA A 116 13.37 -0.09 -3.73
CA ALA A 116 14.36 0.93 -3.36
C ALA A 116 14.67 1.90 -4.51
N ALA A 117 14.80 1.38 -5.74
CA ALA A 117 15.00 2.22 -6.92
C ALA A 117 13.81 3.15 -7.17
N THR A 118 12.58 2.67 -6.92
CA THR A 118 11.37 3.49 -7.04
C THR A 118 11.35 4.62 -6.01
N MET A 119 11.72 4.37 -4.74
CA MET A 119 11.85 5.44 -3.74
C MET A 119 12.87 6.49 -4.16
N LYS A 120 14.03 6.05 -4.67
CA LYS A 120 15.09 6.95 -5.15
C LYS A 120 14.68 7.74 -6.39
N GLN A 121 13.96 7.12 -7.33
CA GLN A 121 13.51 7.78 -8.56
C GLN A 121 12.62 8.98 -8.29
N TYR A 122 11.76 8.88 -7.29
CA TYR A 122 10.86 9.95 -6.87
C TYR A 122 11.37 10.72 -5.65
N ASP A 123 12.62 10.47 -5.27
CA ASP A 123 13.33 11.14 -4.18
C ASP A 123 12.51 11.21 -2.87
N VAL A 124 11.79 10.15 -2.57
CA VAL A 124 10.94 10.06 -1.36
C VAL A 124 11.79 9.82 -0.15
N SER A 125 11.62 10.64 0.88
CA SER A 125 12.16 10.37 2.22
C SER A 125 11.11 9.68 3.08
N GLY A 126 11.44 8.51 3.62
CA GLY A 126 10.51 7.71 4.43
C GLY A 126 10.84 6.23 4.45
N SER A 127 9.87 5.45 4.91
CA SER A 127 9.95 3.99 5.03
C SER A 127 8.73 3.33 4.40
N ALA A 128 8.94 2.20 3.74
CA ALA A 128 7.88 1.43 3.11
C ALA A 128 8.00 -0.07 3.38
N ILE A 129 6.86 -0.76 3.39
CA ILE A 129 6.78 -2.21 3.32
C ILE A 129 5.88 -2.59 2.14
N LEU A 130 6.37 -3.50 1.31
CA LEU A 130 5.63 -4.05 0.19
C LEU A 130 5.47 -5.55 0.39
N ALA A 131 4.29 -6.05 0.08
CA ALA A 131 3.99 -7.48 0.13
C ALA A 131 3.35 -7.93 -1.16
N SER A 132 3.64 -9.16 -1.56
CA SER A 132 3.11 -9.81 -2.74
C SER A 132 2.82 -11.28 -2.48
N ALA A 133 2.01 -11.89 -3.35
CA ALA A 133 1.63 -13.29 -3.27
C ALA A 133 1.07 -13.71 -1.88
N GLY A 134 0.24 -12.87 -1.29
CA GLY A 134 -0.36 -13.13 0.02
C GLY A 134 0.66 -13.14 1.15
N SER A 135 1.62 -12.21 1.13
CA SER A 135 2.71 -12.08 2.11
C SER A 135 3.85 -13.10 1.98
N LYS A 136 3.86 -13.93 0.95
CA LYS A 136 4.98 -14.85 0.69
C LYS A 136 6.27 -14.13 0.28
N HIS A 137 6.13 -12.93 -0.30
CA HIS A 137 7.24 -12.05 -0.65
C HIS A 137 7.00 -10.68 -0.02
N THR A 138 7.73 -10.37 1.03
CA THR A 138 7.64 -9.11 1.76
C THR A 138 9.01 -8.45 1.78
N VAL A 139 9.06 -7.16 1.47
CA VAL A 139 10.28 -6.36 1.53
C VAL A 139 10.00 -5.05 2.25
N THR A 140 10.97 -4.61 3.04
CA THR A 140 11.03 -3.27 3.61
C THR A 140 12.10 -2.46 2.91
N VAL A 141 11.81 -1.20 2.64
CA VAL A 141 12.75 -0.27 2.02
C VAL A 141 12.66 1.08 2.71
N ASN A 142 13.81 1.70 2.90
CA ASN A 142 13.94 2.99 3.52
C ASN A 142 14.76 3.90 2.60
N ASN A 143 14.46 5.19 2.57
CA ASN A 143 15.23 6.17 1.83
C ASN A 143 15.26 7.50 2.57
N GLY A 144 16.36 8.25 2.44
CA GLY A 144 16.52 9.56 3.05
C GLY A 144 16.73 9.51 4.58
N PHE A 145 16.54 10.65 5.22
CA PHE A 145 16.85 10.83 6.63
C PHE A 145 15.60 11.13 7.47
N ALA A 146 15.50 10.45 8.61
CA ALA A 146 14.58 10.81 9.69
C ALA A 146 15.05 12.08 10.40
N ASN A 147 16.38 12.27 10.50
CA ASN A 147 17.00 13.49 11.01
C ASN A 147 18.29 13.74 10.23
N ALA A 148 18.27 14.66 9.28
CA ALA A 148 19.40 14.95 8.42
C ALA A 148 20.58 15.58 9.17
N ALA A 149 20.32 16.46 10.13
CA ALA A 149 21.37 17.10 10.93
C ALA A 149 22.14 16.08 11.78
N LYS A 150 21.46 15.07 12.30
CA LYS A 150 22.06 13.95 13.06
C LYS A 150 22.49 12.79 12.17
N LYS A 151 22.29 12.87 10.85
CA LYS A 151 22.52 11.77 9.89
C LYS A 151 21.77 10.48 10.25
N THR A 152 20.65 10.58 10.98
CA THR A 152 19.81 9.43 11.31
C THR A 152 18.99 9.06 10.07
N ALA A 153 19.25 7.88 9.50
CA ALA A 153 18.50 7.39 8.34
C ALA A 153 17.05 7.04 8.71
N ASN A 154 16.14 7.08 7.75
CA ASN A 154 14.81 6.49 7.90
C ASN A 154 14.92 4.98 8.14
N SER A 155 14.03 4.44 8.96
CA SER A 155 14.00 3.02 9.32
C SER A 155 12.57 2.52 9.55
N SER A 156 12.37 1.22 9.33
CA SER A 156 11.12 0.49 9.60
C SER A 156 11.23 -0.47 10.79
N ASP A 157 12.39 -0.52 11.48
CA ASP A 157 12.69 -1.45 12.57
C ASP A 157 12.17 -1.02 13.96
N GLY A 158 11.65 0.20 14.08
CA GLY A 158 11.14 0.78 15.32
C GLY A 158 12.03 1.84 15.94
N THR A 159 13.26 2.03 15.44
CA THR A 159 14.14 3.13 15.87
C THR A 159 13.63 4.49 15.41
N VAL A 160 12.82 4.52 14.33
CA VAL A 160 12.16 5.71 13.79
C VAL A 160 10.66 5.48 13.74
N LEU A 161 9.91 6.44 14.28
CA LEU A 161 8.44 6.46 14.27
C LEU A 161 7.94 7.56 13.37
N TYR A 162 6.79 7.29 12.74
CA TYR A 162 6.11 8.23 11.84
C TYR A 162 4.68 8.48 12.31
N PRO A 163 4.12 9.69 12.12
CA PRO A 163 2.70 9.93 12.32
C PRO A 163 1.86 9.04 11.40
N LEU A 164 0.91 8.30 11.97
CA LEU A 164 0.01 7.44 11.20
C LEU A 164 -1.11 8.23 10.53
N ALA A 165 -1.46 9.37 11.09
CA ALA A 165 -2.56 10.21 10.60
C ALA A 165 -3.84 9.40 10.37
N SER A 166 -4.59 9.72 9.33
CA SER A 166 -5.91 9.15 9.04
C SER A 166 -5.96 7.64 8.84
N LEU A 167 -4.84 6.97 8.66
CA LEU A 167 -4.81 5.51 8.61
C LEU A 167 -5.29 4.85 9.91
N GLN A 168 -5.22 5.57 11.04
CA GLN A 168 -5.75 5.12 12.33
C GLN A 168 -7.26 4.88 12.29
N LYS A 169 -8.01 5.60 11.45
CA LYS A 169 -9.47 5.47 11.37
C LYS A 169 -9.93 4.02 11.12
N ALA A 170 -9.14 3.25 10.39
CA ALA A 170 -9.43 1.83 10.18
C ALA A 170 -9.39 1.01 11.48
N MET A 171 -8.52 1.38 12.43
CA MET A 171 -8.48 0.73 13.75
C MET A 171 -9.72 1.08 14.58
N THR A 172 -10.14 2.34 14.55
CA THR A 172 -11.36 2.79 15.21
C THR A 172 -12.60 2.10 14.63
N GLY A 173 -12.69 2.04 13.29
CA GLY A 173 -13.75 1.30 12.60
C GLY A 173 -13.79 -0.19 12.97
N ALA A 174 -12.62 -0.83 13.08
CA ALA A 174 -12.53 -2.22 13.47
C ALA A 174 -13.04 -2.46 14.90
N ILE A 175 -12.72 -1.58 15.86
CA ILE A 175 -13.24 -1.68 17.23
C ILE A 175 -14.76 -1.49 17.26
N ILE A 176 -15.29 -0.50 16.52
CA ILE A 176 -16.75 -0.32 16.37
C ILE A 176 -17.39 -1.59 15.81
N GLN A 177 -16.79 -2.20 14.77
CA GLN A 177 -17.30 -3.44 14.20
C GLN A 177 -17.30 -4.61 15.21
N GLN A 178 -16.26 -4.71 16.06
CA GLN A 178 -16.26 -5.69 17.15
C GLN A 178 -17.42 -5.46 18.12
N LEU A 179 -17.69 -4.20 18.50
CA LEU A 179 -18.79 -3.85 19.39
C LEU A 179 -20.17 -4.09 18.76
N ILE A 180 -20.30 -3.89 17.45
CA ILE A 180 -21.52 -4.26 16.72
C ILE A 180 -21.69 -5.78 16.71
N SER A 181 -20.63 -6.51 16.43
CA SER A 181 -20.68 -7.97 16.36
C SER A 181 -20.96 -8.64 17.72
N SER A 182 -20.59 -7.99 18.82
CA SER A 182 -20.89 -8.46 20.19
C SER A 182 -22.25 -7.99 20.73
N GLY A 183 -23.03 -7.25 19.95
CA GLY A 183 -24.34 -6.73 20.36
C GLY A 183 -24.31 -5.50 21.28
N ASN A 184 -23.12 -4.97 21.60
CA ASN A 184 -22.99 -3.75 22.43
C ASN A 184 -23.43 -2.49 21.68
N LEU A 185 -23.32 -2.50 20.37
CA LEU A 185 -23.75 -1.46 19.45
C LEU A 185 -24.53 -2.07 18.29
N SER A 186 -25.19 -1.23 17.49
CA SER A 186 -25.67 -1.57 16.16
C SER A 186 -25.27 -0.49 15.16
N ALA A 187 -25.25 -0.80 13.89
CA ALA A 187 -25.00 0.19 12.83
C ALA A 187 -26.03 1.34 12.86
N GLY A 188 -27.28 1.03 13.27
CA GLY A 188 -28.37 1.99 13.46
C GLY A 188 -28.37 2.74 14.79
N THR A 189 -27.44 2.44 15.73
CA THR A 189 -27.37 3.15 17.01
C THR A 189 -27.18 4.63 16.74
N LYS A 190 -28.04 5.46 17.35
CA LYS A 190 -28.06 6.91 17.17
C LYS A 190 -26.96 7.59 18.00
N LEU A 191 -26.35 8.63 17.43
CA LEU A 191 -25.35 9.44 18.11
C LEU A 191 -25.90 10.03 19.42
N SER A 192 -27.19 10.38 19.47
CA SER A 192 -27.87 10.93 20.66
C SER A 192 -27.81 10.02 21.89
N ARG A 193 -27.62 8.71 21.74
CA ARG A 193 -27.40 7.79 22.87
C ARG A 193 -26.16 8.12 23.69
N TYR A 194 -25.14 8.70 23.04
CA TYR A 194 -23.85 9.00 23.65
C TYR A 194 -23.54 10.50 23.73
N TYR A 195 -24.07 11.27 22.77
CA TYR A 195 -23.85 12.70 22.63
C TYR A 195 -25.16 13.43 22.31
N PRO A 196 -26.15 13.43 23.26
CA PRO A 196 -27.45 14.05 23.02
C PRO A 196 -27.37 15.58 22.79
N GLN A 197 -26.32 16.23 23.27
CA GLN A 197 -26.09 17.66 23.10
C GLN A 197 -25.69 18.07 21.66
N VAL A 198 -25.32 17.12 20.81
CA VAL A 198 -24.97 17.40 19.42
C VAL A 198 -26.25 17.65 18.61
N LYS A 199 -26.34 18.78 17.96
CA LYS A 199 -27.50 19.13 17.11
C LYS A 199 -27.71 18.09 16.02
N GLY A 200 -28.91 17.57 15.91
CA GLY A 200 -29.27 16.54 14.93
C GLY A 200 -28.82 15.11 15.29
N SER A 201 -28.24 14.89 16.47
CA SER A 201 -27.71 13.58 16.90
C SER A 201 -28.74 12.45 16.89
N SER A 202 -30.04 12.74 17.03
CA SER A 202 -31.14 11.76 16.93
C SER A 202 -31.33 11.19 15.51
N ASN A 203 -30.81 11.86 14.48
CA ASN A 203 -30.87 11.43 13.10
C ASN A 203 -29.56 10.78 12.61
N ILE A 204 -28.46 10.98 13.32
CA ILE A 204 -27.13 10.48 12.96
C ILE A 204 -26.93 9.08 13.54
N THR A 205 -26.50 8.14 12.71
CA THR A 205 -26.22 6.75 13.09
C THR A 205 -24.71 6.45 13.09
N ILE A 206 -24.29 5.37 13.76
CA ILE A 206 -22.91 4.86 13.70
C ILE A 206 -22.53 4.54 12.26
N GLN A 207 -23.44 3.96 11.46
CA GLN A 207 -23.18 3.70 10.03
C GLN A 207 -22.82 4.97 9.27
N GLN A 208 -23.56 6.04 9.44
CA GLN A 208 -23.29 7.33 8.79
C GLN A 208 -21.95 7.93 9.23
N MET A 209 -21.58 7.76 10.49
CA MET A 209 -20.27 8.19 10.98
C MET A 209 -19.13 7.34 10.38
N LEU A 210 -19.28 6.00 10.30
CA LEU A 210 -18.31 5.10 9.69
C LEU A 210 -18.12 5.37 8.19
N SER A 211 -19.14 5.88 7.51
CA SER A 211 -19.15 6.19 6.07
C SER A 211 -18.92 7.66 5.76
N MET A 212 -18.61 8.50 6.75
CA MET A 212 -18.42 9.94 6.55
C MET A 212 -19.64 10.63 5.90
N SER A 213 -20.86 10.23 6.27
CA SER A 213 -22.12 10.78 5.75
C SER A 213 -23.04 11.27 6.86
N SER A 214 -22.47 11.73 7.96
CA SER A 214 -23.21 12.21 9.14
C SER A 214 -23.59 13.68 9.08
N GLY A 215 -22.98 14.46 8.18
CA GLY A 215 -23.11 15.91 8.15
C GLY A 215 -22.46 16.63 9.33
N LEU A 216 -21.54 15.96 10.04
CA LEU A 216 -20.73 16.56 11.10
C LEU A 216 -19.42 17.08 10.55
N ASP A 217 -19.07 18.30 10.93
CA ASP A 217 -17.81 18.94 10.57
C ASP A 217 -17.27 19.77 11.77
N ASN A 218 -16.06 20.29 11.64
CA ASN A 218 -15.44 21.16 12.62
C ASN A 218 -14.44 22.11 12.00
N ASN A 219 -14.22 23.22 12.69
CA ASN A 219 -13.09 24.10 12.39
C ASN A 219 -11.81 23.53 13.02
N ASP A 220 -10.83 23.20 12.19
CA ASP A 220 -9.54 22.67 12.64
C ASP A 220 -8.76 23.73 13.42
N THR A 221 -8.32 23.34 14.62
CA THR A 221 -7.43 24.16 15.44
C THR A 221 -6.32 23.31 16.03
N THR A 222 -5.15 23.87 16.16
CA THR A 222 -4.05 23.23 16.90
C THR A 222 -4.09 23.73 18.34
N PRO A 223 -4.29 22.84 19.33
CA PRO A 223 -4.27 23.25 20.73
C PRO A 223 -2.86 23.67 21.16
N ALA A 224 -2.77 24.52 22.19
CA ALA A 224 -1.49 24.99 22.71
C ALA A 224 -0.70 23.89 23.47
N LYS A 225 -1.39 22.85 23.98
CA LYS A 225 -0.81 21.79 24.79
C LYS A 225 -1.38 20.44 24.38
N VAL A 226 -0.64 19.36 24.67
CA VAL A 226 -1.12 17.99 24.53
C VAL A 226 -2.37 17.80 25.38
N MET A 227 -3.39 17.17 24.79
CA MET A 227 -4.69 16.91 25.42
C MET A 227 -4.79 15.44 25.85
N THR A 228 -5.48 15.20 26.97
CA THR A 228 -6.03 13.90 27.29
C THR A 228 -7.22 13.58 26.37
N GLU A 229 -7.65 12.31 26.29
CA GLU A 229 -8.81 11.91 25.48
C GLU A 229 -10.05 12.76 25.83
N ASN A 230 -10.36 12.93 27.11
CA ASN A 230 -11.54 13.67 27.54
C ASN A 230 -11.47 15.15 27.17
N GLN A 231 -10.30 15.77 27.26
CA GLN A 231 -10.08 17.14 26.81
C GLN A 231 -10.26 17.26 25.29
N ALA A 232 -9.77 16.28 24.52
CA ALA A 232 -9.93 16.25 23.07
C ALA A 232 -11.41 16.11 22.67
N TYR A 233 -12.16 15.18 23.29
CA TYR A 233 -13.61 15.05 23.05
C TYR A 233 -14.37 16.33 23.39
N THR A 234 -14.08 16.93 24.55
CA THR A 234 -14.72 18.18 24.97
C THR A 234 -14.39 19.32 24.02
N SER A 235 -13.14 19.43 23.59
CA SER A 235 -12.69 20.44 22.63
C SER A 235 -13.36 20.22 21.26
N MET A 236 -13.47 18.99 20.80
CA MET A 236 -14.14 18.67 19.54
C MET A 236 -15.61 19.08 19.59
N LEU A 237 -16.34 18.73 20.65
CA LEU A 237 -17.75 19.07 20.82
C LEU A 237 -18.02 20.59 20.84
N LYS A 238 -17.07 21.38 21.32
CA LYS A 238 -17.18 22.86 21.32
C LYS A 238 -17.05 23.48 19.94
N ARG A 239 -16.36 22.79 19.02
CA ARG A 239 -16.04 23.28 17.67
C ARG A 239 -16.83 22.54 16.57
N LEU A 240 -17.67 21.59 16.98
CA LEU A 240 -18.46 20.77 16.10
C LEU A 240 -19.56 21.61 15.45
N GLU A 241 -19.69 21.45 14.15
CA GLU A 241 -20.77 21.99 13.34
C GLU A 241 -21.60 20.84 12.76
N SER A 242 -22.91 21.03 12.68
CA SER A 242 -23.82 20.11 12.01
C SER A 242 -24.33 20.76 10.73
N THR A 243 -23.83 20.32 9.59
CA THR A 243 -24.16 20.85 8.27
C THR A 243 -25.52 20.32 7.77
N GLY A 244 -26.02 19.23 8.36
CA GLY A 244 -27.22 18.53 7.91
C GLY A 244 -27.08 17.76 6.58
N LYS A 245 -25.90 17.78 5.94
CA LYS A 245 -25.63 17.04 4.69
C LYS A 245 -25.39 15.55 5.00
N MET A 246 -26.33 14.71 4.69
CA MET A 246 -26.24 13.23 4.90
C MET A 246 -25.59 12.51 3.70
N THR A 247 -24.72 13.18 2.94
CA THR A 247 -23.90 12.63 1.86
C THR A 247 -22.45 12.53 2.31
N TYR A 248 -21.63 11.78 1.56
CA TYR A 248 -20.20 11.67 1.85
C TYR A 248 -19.53 13.05 1.92
N ASP A 249 -18.98 13.33 3.08
CA ASP A 249 -18.16 14.52 3.35
C ASP A 249 -17.12 14.14 4.41
N TYR A 250 -15.83 14.22 4.05
CA TYR A 250 -14.76 13.73 4.91
C TYR A 250 -14.53 14.69 6.06
N SER A 251 -14.76 14.22 7.30
CA SER A 251 -14.46 14.98 8.51
C SER A 251 -13.95 14.11 9.65
N ASP A 252 -12.87 14.54 10.30
CA ASP A 252 -12.25 13.86 11.43
C ASP A 252 -13.18 13.72 12.64
N VAL A 253 -14.15 14.63 12.77
CA VAL A 253 -15.19 14.62 13.83
C VAL A 253 -15.84 13.26 13.97
N ASN A 254 -16.17 12.63 12.84
CA ASN A 254 -16.81 11.32 12.85
C ASN A 254 -16.01 10.30 13.67
N TYR A 255 -14.71 10.21 13.44
CA TYR A 255 -13.87 9.19 14.07
C TYR A 255 -13.41 9.59 15.47
N VAL A 256 -13.30 10.88 15.77
CA VAL A 256 -13.11 11.37 17.14
C VAL A 256 -14.31 11.01 18.02
N LEU A 257 -15.53 11.25 17.53
CA LEU A 257 -16.74 10.87 18.29
C LEU A 257 -16.93 9.36 18.34
N LEU A 258 -16.59 8.60 17.29
CA LEU A 258 -16.60 7.13 17.36
C LEU A 258 -15.62 6.60 18.42
N ALA A 259 -14.44 7.19 18.58
CA ALA A 259 -13.51 6.87 19.65
C ALA A 259 -14.13 7.14 21.04
N GLY A 260 -14.80 8.27 21.20
CA GLY A 260 -15.53 8.58 22.42
C GLY A 260 -16.74 7.65 22.65
N ILE A 261 -17.45 7.20 21.62
CA ILE A 261 -18.50 6.19 21.72
C ILE A 261 -17.92 4.85 22.20
N ILE A 262 -16.75 4.43 21.66
CA ILE A 262 -16.04 3.24 22.15
C ILE A 262 -15.78 3.36 23.66
N ALA A 263 -15.24 4.50 24.10
CA ALA A 263 -14.93 4.71 25.51
C ALA A 263 -16.18 4.63 26.40
N LYS A 264 -17.26 5.27 25.99
CA LYS A 264 -18.54 5.26 26.74
C LYS A 264 -19.20 3.89 26.72
N ALA A 265 -19.22 3.18 25.59
CA ALA A 265 -19.86 1.88 25.46
C ALA A 265 -19.13 0.79 26.24
N THR A 266 -17.80 0.86 26.33
CA THR A 266 -16.98 -0.15 27.02
C THR A 266 -16.65 0.25 28.46
N LYS A 267 -16.93 1.49 28.89
CA LYS A 267 -16.51 2.07 30.17
C LYS A 267 -14.99 2.02 30.38
N GLN A 268 -14.22 2.03 29.30
CA GLN A 268 -12.75 2.05 29.27
C GLN A 268 -12.28 3.09 28.27
N SER A 269 -11.12 3.72 28.49
CA SER A 269 -10.57 4.69 27.55
C SER A 269 -10.45 4.09 26.13
N TYR A 270 -10.53 4.95 25.11
CA TYR A 270 -10.28 4.54 23.74
C TYR A 270 -8.86 3.94 23.58
N VAL A 271 -7.86 4.54 24.23
CA VAL A 271 -6.48 4.02 24.23
C VAL A 271 -6.41 2.62 24.85
N SER A 272 -7.11 2.36 25.95
CA SER A 272 -7.18 1.01 26.54
C SER A 272 -7.79 0.01 25.57
N ASN A 273 -8.90 0.33 24.91
CA ASN A 273 -9.53 -0.50 23.89
C ASN A 273 -8.59 -0.75 22.71
N LEU A 274 -7.91 0.28 22.22
CA LEU A 274 -6.97 0.18 21.11
C LEU A 274 -5.79 -0.74 21.46
N LYS A 275 -5.21 -0.57 22.66
CA LYS A 275 -4.11 -1.40 23.15
C LYS A 275 -4.54 -2.87 23.29
N THR A 276 -5.64 -3.15 23.98
CA THR A 276 -6.05 -4.53 24.27
C THR A 276 -6.59 -5.27 23.05
N ARG A 277 -7.35 -4.58 22.20
CA ARG A 277 -8.04 -5.22 21.07
C ARG A 277 -7.19 -5.32 19.80
N ILE A 278 -6.17 -4.44 19.65
CA ILE A 278 -5.37 -4.34 18.42
C ILE A 278 -3.87 -4.40 18.73
N ILE A 279 -3.31 -3.39 19.41
CA ILE A 279 -1.85 -3.19 19.49
C ILE A 279 -1.16 -4.38 20.14
N ASN A 280 -1.57 -4.76 21.35
CA ASN A 280 -0.97 -5.87 22.10
C ASN A 280 -1.27 -7.22 21.43
N LYS A 281 -2.50 -7.37 20.93
CA LYS A 281 -2.94 -8.61 20.27
C LYS A 281 -2.14 -8.93 19.01
N LEU A 282 -1.72 -7.91 18.27
CA LEU A 282 -0.95 -8.05 17.06
C LEU A 282 0.58 -7.88 17.25
N GLY A 283 1.03 -7.65 18.49
CA GLY A 283 2.44 -7.41 18.79
C GLY A 283 3.00 -6.17 18.07
N MET A 284 2.23 -5.07 18.02
CA MET A 284 2.62 -3.80 17.39
C MET A 284 3.49 -2.99 18.37
N LYS A 285 4.70 -3.50 18.65
CA LYS A 285 5.58 -3.01 19.74
C LYS A 285 6.08 -1.58 19.51
N ASN A 286 6.15 -1.14 18.26
CA ASN A 286 6.65 0.17 17.84
C ASN A 286 5.50 1.16 17.52
N THR A 287 4.32 0.92 18.11
CA THR A 287 3.15 1.78 17.93
C THR A 287 2.82 2.48 19.23
N LYS A 288 2.74 3.79 19.19
CA LYS A 288 2.44 4.67 20.35
C LYS A 288 1.21 5.52 20.06
N VAL A 289 0.44 5.83 21.11
CA VAL A 289 -0.71 6.74 21.03
C VAL A 289 -0.33 8.03 21.73
N VAL A 290 -0.60 9.16 21.10
CA VAL A 290 -0.34 10.50 21.66
C VAL A 290 -1.55 10.92 22.48
N ASP A 291 -1.50 10.72 23.79
CA ASP A 291 -2.57 11.05 24.76
C ASP A 291 -2.02 11.75 26.03
N SER A 292 -0.70 11.97 26.05
CA SER A 292 0.04 12.56 27.16
C SER A 292 1.37 13.15 26.69
N ASN A 293 2.05 13.88 27.56
CA ASN A 293 3.38 14.44 27.28
C ASN A 293 4.53 13.40 27.38
N ASN A 294 4.23 12.14 27.71
CA ASN A 294 5.25 11.10 27.93
C ASN A 294 5.69 10.41 26.62
N ILE A 295 5.70 11.12 25.51
CA ILE A 295 6.18 10.63 24.22
C ILE A 295 7.62 11.07 24.03
N ASP A 296 8.53 10.09 23.91
CA ASP A 296 9.90 10.38 23.47
C ASP A 296 9.88 10.83 22.00
N THR A 297 10.14 12.11 21.80
CA THR A 297 10.16 12.72 20.47
C THR A 297 11.44 12.47 19.70
N SER A 298 12.50 11.99 20.35
CA SER A 298 13.80 11.73 19.71
C SER A 298 13.73 10.63 18.66
N SER A 299 12.80 9.70 18.82
CA SER A 299 12.53 8.62 17.87
C SER A 299 11.59 8.98 16.71
N ILE A 300 10.99 10.18 16.72
CA ILE A 300 10.07 10.60 15.68
C ILE A 300 10.85 11.23 14.52
N ALA A 301 10.60 10.78 13.31
CA ALA A 301 11.17 11.41 12.13
C ALA A 301 10.82 12.90 12.09
N LEU A 302 11.80 13.75 11.78
CA LEU A 302 11.52 15.14 11.38
C LEU A 302 10.98 15.14 9.95
N SER A 303 10.05 16.01 9.64
CA SER A 303 9.62 16.23 8.26
C SER A 303 10.39 17.39 7.64
N TYR A 304 10.40 17.41 6.32
CA TYR A 304 11.11 18.40 5.53
C TYR A 304 10.23 18.89 4.40
N SER A 305 10.07 20.20 4.29
CA SER A 305 9.39 20.81 3.15
C SER A 305 10.26 20.68 1.91
N ARG A 306 9.68 20.18 0.82
CA ARG A 306 10.41 20.08 -0.45
C ARG A 306 10.42 21.42 -1.19
N LYS A 307 11.61 21.96 -1.45
CA LYS A 307 11.84 23.11 -2.35
C LYS A 307 12.60 22.69 -3.61
N ALA A 308 13.47 21.68 -3.47
CA ALA A 308 14.26 21.09 -4.55
C ALA A 308 14.51 19.61 -4.23
N THR A 309 15.24 18.90 -5.11
CA THR A 309 15.68 17.53 -4.83
C THR A 309 16.57 17.50 -3.59
N THR A 310 16.41 16.48 -2.73
CA THR A 310 17.22 16.26 -1.53
C THR A 310 17.33 17.46 -0.56
N ASP A 311 16.28 18.28 -0.49
CA ASP A 311 16.26 19.43 0.42
C ASP A 311 15.88 18.99 1.85
N TYR A 312 16.84 19.15 2.77
CA TYR A 312 16.67 18.91 4.21
C TYR A 312 16.90 20.18 5.04
N THR A 313 16.71 21.37 4.46
CA THR A 313 17.08 22.65 5.10
C THR A 313 16.09 23.16 6.12
N SER A 314 14.83 22.70 6.09
CA SER A 314 13.76 23.22 6.95
C SER A 314 13.09 22.09 7.75
N PRO A 315 13.78 21.53 8.77
CA PRO A 315 13.23 20.45 9.57
C PRO A 315 12.04 20.92 10.40
N GLN A 316 10.98 20.13 10.44
CA GLN A 316 9.80 20.38 11.25
C GLN A 316 9.51 19.16 12.15
N SER A 317 9.27 19.40 13.42
CA SER A 317 8.79 18.37 14.34
C SER A 317 7.28 18.21 14.21
N VAL A 318 6.80 16.98 14.40
CA VAL A 318 5.36 16.74 14.48
C VAL A 318 4.77 17.47 15.69
N SER A 319 3.62 18.11 15.52
CA SER A 319 2.89 18.74 16.61
C SER A 319 2.16 17.70 17.46
N LEU A 320 2.73 17.32 18.60
CA LEU A 320 2.05 16.44 19.58
C LEU A 320 0.72 17.02 20.07
N PRO A 321 0.59 18.34 20.33
CA PRO A 321 -0.71 18.94 20.65
C PRO A 321 -1.76 18.68 19.55
N ARG A 322 -1.42 18.87 18.27
CA ARG A 322 -2.33 18.60 17.15
C ARG A 322 -2.72 17.13 17.05
N LEU A 323 -1.75 16.22 17.21
CA LEU A 323 -2.02 14.77 17.24
C LEU A 323 -3.00 14.41 18.33
N SER A 324 -2.76 14.88 19.57
CA SER A 324 -3.60 14.56 20.73
C SER A 324 -5.05 15.05 20.62
N ALA A 325 -5.31 16.05 19.76
CA ALA A 325 -6.65 16.62 19.57
C ALA A 325 -7.60 15.74 18.76
N ILE A 326 -7.10 14.69 18.09
CA ILE A 326 -7.86 13.84 17.17
C ILE A 326 -7.78 12.35 17.54
N PRO A 327 -8.13 11.95 18.80
CA PRO A 327 -8.14 10.54 19.17
C PRO A 327 -9.05 9.72 18.25
N GLY A 328 -8.57 8.57 17.80
CA GLY A 328 -9.30 7.71 16.86
C GLY A 328 -9.27 8.14 15.40
N ALA A 329 -8.87 9.36 15.10
CA ALA A 329 -8.78 9.89 13.74
C ALA A 329 -7.35 10.04 13.22
N GLY A 330 -6.33 10.15 14.11
CA GLY A 330 -4.95 10.36 13.66
C GLY A 330 -3.89 10.54 14.75
N ASN A 331 -4.16 10.19 16.02
CA ASN A 331 -3.26 10.46 17.14
C ASN A 331 -2.22 9.35 17.41
N MET A 332 -1.73 8.69 16.39
CA MET A 332 -0.77 7.58 16.55
C MET A 332 0.55 7.85 15.85
N LEU A 333 1.60 7.26 16.43
CA LEU A 333 2.94 7.13 15.86
C LEU A 333 3.21 5.63 15.65
N THR A 334 3.79 5.25 14.52
CA THR A 334 3.99 3.83 14.19
C THR A 334 5.12 3.63 13.18
N THR A 335 5.33 2.39 12.78
CA THR A 335 6.18 1.97 11.66
C THR A 335 5.36 1.32 10.55
N PRO A 336 5.85 1.26 9.30
CA PRO A 336 5.18 0.50 8.23
C PRO A 336 4.98 -0.97 8.63
N SER A 337 5.94 -1.57 9.33
CA SER A 337 5.89 -2.98 9.76
C SER A 337 4.77 -3.24 10.77
N ASP A 338 4.54 -2.35 11.72
CA ASP A 338 3.44 -2.52 12.68
C ASP A 338 2.09 -2.28 12.03
N TYR A 339 1.97 -1.27 11.16
CA TYR A 339 0.72 -1.06 10.43
C TYR A 339 0.42 -2.22 9.46
N TYR A 340 1.44 -2.85 8.90
CA TYR A 340 1.29 -4.07 8.10
C TYR A 340 0.67 -5.22 8.90
N LYS A 341 1.10 -5.44 10.15
CA LYS A 341 0.48 -6.43 11.05
C LYS A 341 -1.00 -6.14 11.24
N PHE A 342 -1.38 -4.85 11.40
CA PHE A 342 -2.78 -4.46 11.52
C PHE A 342 -3.57 -4.80 10.25
N ILE A 343 -3.09 -4.43 9.06
CA ILE A 343 -3.80 -4.71 7.80
C ILE A 343 -3.98 -6.22 7.58
N LEU A 344 -3.01 -7.05 7.94
CA LEU A 344 -3.18 -8.51 7.92
C LEU A 344 -4.20 -8.97 8.95
N GLY A 345 -4.07 -8.50 10.20
CA GLY A 345 -4.94 -8.86 11.33
C GLY A 345 -6.39 -8.44 11.14
N LEU A 346 -6.62 -7.41 10.31
CA LEU A 346 -7.95 -6.84 10.07
C LEU A 346 -8.94 -7.84 9.45
N GLN A 347 -8.47 -8.88 8.76
CA GLN A 347 -9.35 -9.81 8.05
C GLN A 347 -8.96 -11.29 8.18
N ASN A 348 -7.92 -11.62 8.98
CA ASN A 348 -7.47 -13.01 9.16
C ASN A 348 -8.01 -13.68 10.43
N GLY A 349 -8.96 -13.05 11.11
CA GLY A 349 -9.53 -13.52 12.38
C GLY A 349 -8.86 -12.95 13.63
N SER A 350 -7.69 -12.31 13.49
CA SER A 350 -6.99 -11.75 14.65
C SER A 350 -7.69 -10.51 15.21
N VAL A 351 -8.18 -9.60 14.36
CA VAL A 351 -8.94 -8.40 14.76
C VAL A 351 -10.41 -8.59 14.40
N LEU A 352 -10.70 -8.90 13.14
CA LEU A 352 -12.04 -9.18 12.63
C LEU A 352 -12.02 -10.50 11.86
N THR A 353 -13.12 -11.24 11.90
CA THR A 353 -13.35 -12.35 10.97
C THR A 353 -13.56 -11.79 9.55
N ALA A 354 -13.41 -12.62 8.52
CA ALA A 354 -13.66 -12.21 7.14
C ALA A 354 -15.08 -11.62 6.96
N LYS A 355 -16.10 -12.23 7.60
CA LYS A 355 -17.48 -11.73 7.57
C LYS A 355 -17.63 -10.34 8.21
N GLN A 356 -17.03 -10.14 9.38
CA GLN A 356 -17.05 -8.85 10.08
C GLN A 356 -16.32 -7.77 9.26
N TYR A 357 -15.21 -8.13 8.63
CA TYR A 357 -14.48 -7.23 7.75
C TYR A 357 -15.29 -6.84 6.52
N GLN A 358 -15.96 -7.79 5.85
CA GLN A 358 -16.85 -7.48 4.74
C GLN A 358 -17.99 -6.54 5.16
N GLN A 359 -18.57 -6.77 6.34
CA GLN A 359 -19.59 -5.88 6.88
C GLN A 359 -19.04 -4.46 7.14
N LEU A 360 -17.83 -4.35 7.71
CA LEU A 360 -17.18 -3.05 7.93
C LEU A 360 -16.99 -2.26 6.62
N LEU A 361 -16.73 -2.95 5.51
CA LEU A 361 -16.57 -2.34 4.20
C LEU A 361 -17.89 -1.98 3.50
N SER A 362 -19.03 -2.42 4.02
CA SER A 362 -20.35 -2.25 3.37
C SER A 362 -21.18 -1.08 3.90
N TYR A 363 -20.70 -0.34 4.89
CA TYR A 363 -21.46 0.79 5.46
C TYR A 363 -21.56 2.02 4.57
N GLY A 364 -20.68 2.16 3.57
CA GLY A 364 -20.70 3.23 2.59
C GLY A 364 -20.07 2.81 1.27
N THR A 365 -20.38 3.54 0.20
CA THR A 365 -19.91 3.23 -1.17
C THR A 365 -18.59 3.90 -1.54
N VAL A 366 -18.25 5.00 -0.91
CA VAL A 366 -17.00 5.77 -1.14
C VAL A 366 -15.99 5.50 -0.04
N TYR A 367 -16.46 5.53 1.20
CA TYR A 367 -15.67 5.36 2.40
C TYR A 367 -16.43 4.52 3.41
N SER A 368 -15.76 3.57 4.04
CA SER A 368 -16.39 2.71 5.02
C SER A 368 -15.37 2.20 6.04
N GLY A 369 -15.68 2.34 7.32
CA GLY A 369 -14.89 1.77 8.39
C GLY A 369 -13.43 2.24 8.45
N GLY A 370 -13.12 3.44 7.98
CA GLY A 370 -11.76 3.99 7.99
C GLY A 370 -10.96 3.74 6.71
N MET A 371 -11.62 3.31 5.62
CA MET A 371 -10.96 2.97 4.36
C MET A 371 -11.77 3.45 3.17
N TYR A 372 -11.10 3.85 2.10
CA TYR A 372 -11.75 4.06 0.80
C TYR A 372 -12.06 2.71 0.16
N VAL A 373 -13.29 2.57 -0.31
CA VAL A 373 -13.78 1.39 -1.01
C VAL A 373 -13.75 1.67 -2.50
N THR A 374 -13.14 0.79 -3.29
CA THR A 374 -13.12 0.90 -4.75
C THR A 374 -13.81 -0.30 -5.38
N GLN A 375 -14.43 -0.12 -6.53
CA GLN A 375 -15.07 -1.20 -7.28
C GLN A 375 -14.06 -2.16 -7.94
N ASN A 376 -12.76 -1.82 -7.94
CA ASN A 376 -11.71 -2.54 -8.67
C ASN A 376 -10.98 -3.59 -7.80
N GLY A 377 -11.54 -4.03 -6.68
CA GLY A 377 -10.89 -5.00 -5.79
C GLY A 377 -9.63 -4.47 -5.09
N VAL A 378 -9.47 -3.15 -5.04
CA VAL A 378 -8.39 -2.46 -4.34
C VAL A 378 -8.98 -1.66 -3.19
N LYS A 379 -8.37 -1.75 -2.02
CA LYS A 379 -8.65 -0.88 -0.87
C LYS A 379 -7.46 0.05 -0.63
N TYR A 380 -7.71 1.25 -0.19
CA TYR A 380 -6.65 2.18 0.16
C TYR A 380 -7.09 3.16 1.25
N ASN A 381 -6.12 3.79 1.86
CA ASN A 381 -6.30 5.00 2.65
C ASN A 381 -5.02 5.84 2.57
N ASN A 382 -5.17 7.12 2.84
CA ASN A 382 -4.07 8.07 2.95
C ASN A 382 -4.32 9.02 4.12
N GLY A 383 -3.25 9.50 4.70
CA GLY A 383 -3.26 10.46 5.77
C GLY A 383 -2.17 11.50 5.59
N SER A 384 -2.39 12.66 6.13
CA SER A 384 -1.41 13.74 6.07
C SER A 384 -1.57 14.65 7.29
N PHE A 385 -0.47 15.23 7.75
CA PHE A 385 -0.48 16.39 8.60
C PHE A 385 -0.15 17.60 7.73
N GLY A 386 -1.19 18.26 7.24
CA GLY A 386 -1.10 19.39 6.32
C GLY A 386 -0.15 20.47 6.85
N GLY A 387 0.74 20.96 5.99
CA GLY A 387 1.77 21.93 6.31
C GLY A 387 3.00 21.39 7.05
N GLN A 388 3.04 20.08 7.38
CA GLN A 388 4.15 19.47 8.11
C GLN A 388 4.91 18.39 7.31
N GLY A 389 4.57 18.15 6.04
CA GLY A 389 5.30 17.19 5.16
C GLY A 389 5.29 15.72 5.61
N TYR A 390 4.37 15.34 6.52
CA TYR A 390 4.18 13.93 6.88
C TYR A 390 2.99 13.35 6.12
N HIS A 391 3.26 12.25 5.45
CA HIS A 391 2.22 11.49 4.76
C HIS A 391 2.28 10.01 5.12
N SER A 392 1.14 9.40 5.13
CA SER A 392 0.98 7.96 5.30
C SER A 392 0.01 7.44 4.25
N GLY A 393 0.25 6.26 3.74
CA GLY A 393 -0.66 5.69 2.77
C GLY A 393 -0.50 4.19 2.63
N TYR A 394 -1.58 3.54 2.22
CA TYR A 394 -1.49 2.18 1.75
C TYR A 394 -2.44 1.94 0.58
N PHE A 395 -2.05 1.02 -0.28
CA PHE A 395 -2.88 0.37 -1.27
C PHE A 395 -2.74 -1.14 -1.10
N ALA A 396 -3.84 -1.86 -1.19
CA ALA A 396 -3.83 -3.31 -1.14
C ALA A 396 -4.96 -3.89 -1.98
N THR A 397 -4.79 -5.10 -2.51
CA THR A 397 -5.94 -5.89 -2.99
C THR A 397 -6.87 -6.17 -1.82
N THR A 398 -8.17 -6.34 -2.08
CA THR A 398 -9.17 -6.62 -1.05
C THR A 398 -8.77 -7.81 -0.16
N GLY A 399 -8.16 -8.85 -0.76
CA GLY A 399 -7.66 -10.02 -0.04
C GLY A 399 -6.20 -9.94 0.43
N ASN A 400 -5.57 -8.77 0.46
CA ASN A 400 -4.15 -8.56 0.83
C ASN A 400 -3.14 -9.37 0.01
N TYR A 401 -3.48 -9.76 -1.21
CA TYR A 401 -2.57 -10.52 -2.07
C TYR A 401 -1.37 -9.66 -2.53
N HIS A 402 -1.62 -8.39 -2.83
CA HIS A 402 -0.60 -7.37 -3.07
C HIS A 402 -0.84 -6.18 -2.16
N MET A 403 0.22 -5.58 -1.64
CA MET A 403 0.13 -4.45 -0.73
C MET A 403 1.37 -3.57 -0.79
N ALA A 404 1.19 -2.26 -0.65
CA ALA A 404 2.23 -1.32 -0.29
C ALA A 404 1.73 -0.40 0.83
N ILE A 405 2.57 -0.19 1.84
CA ILE A 405 2.38 0.77 2.92
C ILE A 405 3.59 1.68 2.91
N VAL A 406 3.37 2.98 2.91
CA VAL A 406 4.44 3.99 2.90
C VAL A 406 4.16 5.03 3.98
N LEU A 407 5.17 5.36 4.76
CA LEU A 407 5.17 6.45 5.72
C LEU A 407 6.31 7.41 5.34
N GLU A 408 5.94 8.63 4.99
CA GLU A 408 6.81 9.63 4.40
C GLU A 408 7.03 10.80 5.37
N ASN A 409 8.24 11.32 5.38
CA ASN A 409 8.61 12.54 6.10
C ASN A 409 9.12 13.65 5.15
N GLN A 410 9.01 13.43 3.86
CA GLN A 410 9.19 14.44 2.81
C GLN A 410 8.41 14.00 1.56
N ASP A 411 7.74 14.93 0.91
CA ASP A 411 6.93 14.68 -0.30
C ASP A 411 7.74 14.07 -1.45
N PRO A 412 7.12 13.22 -2.26
CA PRO A 412 7.73 12.71 -3.49
C PRO A 412 7.97 13.83 -4.52
N LEU A 413 9.00 13.66 -5.33
CA LEU A 413 9.27 14.55 -6.45
C LEU A 413 8.36 14.20 -7.65
N GLY A 414 7.58 15.18 -8.10
CA GLY A 414 6.78 15.04 -9.34
C GLY A 414 5.54 14.15 -9.22
N LEU A 415 5.18 13.70 -8.03
CA LEU A 415 3.94 12.96 -7.73
C LEU A 415 3.29 13.52 -6.48
N THR A 416 1.98 13.26 -6.32
CA THR A 416 1.36 13.40 -5.01
C THR A 416 1.76 12.24 -4.10
N PRO A 417 1.76 12.38 -2.76
CA PRO A 417 2.01 11.26 -1.85
C PRO A 417 1.11 10.06 -2.12
N LYS A 418 -0.18 10.28 -2.38
CA LYS A 418 -1.12 9.22 -2.73
C LYS A 418 -0.72 8.49 -4.02
N ASP A 419 -0.31 9.23 -5.07
CA ASP A 419 0.08 8.61 -6.34
C ASP A 419 1.40 7.85 -6.21
N PHE A 420 2.31 8.33 -5.34
CA PHE A 420 3.52 7.59 -5.03
C PHE A 420 3.22 6.26 -4.31
N VAL A 421 2.34 6.24 -3.30
CA VAL A 421 1.92 4.99 -2.64
C VAL A 421 1.28 4.03 -3.65
N LYS A 422 0.46 4.56 -4.58
CA LYS A 422 -0.09 3.77 -5.70
C LYS A 422 1.01 3.23 -6.61
N LYS A 423 2.07 4.00 -6.86
CA LYS A 423 3.24 3.54 -7.65
C LYS A 423 3.96 2.40 -6.94
N MET A 424 4.18 2.50 -5.63
CA MET A 424 4.76 1.41 -4.81
C MET A 424 3.87 0.16 -4.80
N TYR A 425 2.55 0.33 -4.76
CA TYR A 425 1.60 -0.78 -4.92
C TYR A 425 1.73 -1.45 -6.29
N GLN A 426 1.89 -0.68 -7.37
CA GLN A 426 2.17 -1.24 -8.69
C GLN A 426 3.44 -2.10 -8.69
N VAL A 427 4.50 -1.69 -8.00
CA VAL A 427 5.71 -2.51 -7.82
C VAL A 427 5.36 -3.86 -7.15
N ALA A 428 4.51 -3.87 -6.12
CA ALA A 428 4.07 -5.11 -5.47
C ALA A 428 3.25 -6.02 -6.41
N THR A 429 2.60 -5.49 -7.43
CA THR A 429 1.81 -6.27 -8.40
C THR A 429 2.64 -6.96 -9.48
N TYR A 430 3.94 -6.67 -9.59
CA TYR A 430 4.82 -7.42 -10.50
C TYR A 430 5.01 -8.89 -10.09
N TYR A 431 4.71 -9.25 -8.83
CA TYR A 431 4.86 -10.61 -8.29
C TYR A 431 3.57 -11.45 -8.36
#